data_85e2738f8a5123a99373377635d67404
#
_entry.id   85e2738f8a5123a99373377635d67404
#
_cell.length_a   1.000
_cell.length_b   1.000
_cell.length_c   1.000
_cell.angle_alpha   90.00
_cell.angle_beta   90.00
_cell.angle_gamma   90.00
#
_symmetry.space_group_name_H-M   'P 1'
#
loop_
_entity.id
_entity.type
_entity.pdbx_description
1 polymer ?
#
loop_
_entity_poly.entity_id
_entity_poly.type
_entity_poly.pdbx_seq_one_letter_code
_entity_poly.pdbx_strand_id
1 'polypeptide(L)'
;MSPDSGGIDVFIGTVRNATKGKTVTKLEFEAYETMAMREMEKIAAQAFDKWPIQKILIHHRTGVLQIGEMPVIIAVAAAHRAAAFDACRYIIDTLKETVPIWKKEFFEDGEVWVAAHP
;
A
#
# COMPACT_ATOMS: atom_id res chain seq x y z
N MET A 1 22.50 0.54 0.03
CA MET A 1 21.95 -0.82 -0.07
C MET A 1 23.00 -1.82 0.35
N SER A 2 22.60 -2.86 1.06
CA SER A 2 23.51 -3.92 1.50
C SER A 2 24.12 -4.65 0.30
N PRO A 3 25.43 -4.98 0.32
CA PRO A 3 26.08 -5.64 -0.81
C PRO A 3 25.58 -7.06 -1.07
N ASP A 4 24.86 -7.67 -0.14
CA ASP A 4 24.28 -9.01 -0.31
C ASP A 4 22.83 -8.97 -0.85
N SER A 5 22.30 -7.79 -1.17
CA SER A 5 21.00 -7.65 -1.84
C SER A 5 21.16 -7.92 -3.33
N GLY A 6 20.35 -8.85 -3.84
CA GLY A 6 20.33 -9.19 -5.27
C GLY A 6 19.13 -8.63 -6.02
N GLY A 7 18.08 -8.23 -5.30
CA GLY A 7 16.88 -7.68 -5.91
C GLY A 7 16.07 -6.81 -4.97
N ILE A 8 15.46 -5.80 -5.54
CA ILE A 8 14.50 -4.93 -4.86
C ILE A 8 13.22 -4.96 -5.65
N ASP A 9 12.11 -5.33 -5.00
CA ASP A 9 10.79 -5.23 -5.60
C ASP A 9 10.07 -4.01 -5.02
N VAL A 10 9.45 -3.23 -5.89
CA VAL A 10 8.70 -2.03 -5.50
C VAL A 10 7.29 -2.13 -6.06
N PHE A 11 6.31 -2.05 -5.17
CA PHE A 11 4.93 -1.87 -5.56
C PHE A 11 4.54 -0.41 -5.31
N ILE A 12 3.97 0.22 -6.32
CA ILE A 12 3.43 1.58 -6.23
C ILE A 12 1.96 1.52 -6.60
N GLY A 13 1.08 1.87 -5.65
CA GLY A 13 -0.33 2.09 -5.95
C GLY A 13 -0.53 3.50 -6.49
N THR A 14 -1.43 3.64 -7.44
CA THR A 14 -1.76 4.95 -8.03
C THR A 14 -3.26 5.18 -7.99
N VAL A 15 -3.67 6.44 -7.99
CA VAL A 15 -5.08 6.82 -8.02
C VAL A 15 -5.60 6.68 -9.45
N ARG A 16 -6.58 5.78 -9.64
CA ARG A 16 -7.20 5.56 -10.94
C ARG A 16 -8.36 6.52 -11.17
N ASN A 17 -8.65 6.81 -12.44
CA ASN A 17 -9.74 7.71 -12.83
C ASN A 17 -11.10 7.02 -13.02
N ALA A 18 -11.21 5.74 -12.67
CA ALA A 18 -12.46 5.00 -12.86
C ALA A 18 -12.65 3.91 -11.80
N THR A 19 -13.88 3.74 -11.35
CA THR A 19 -14.31 2.67 -10.45
C THR A 19 -15.72 2.25 -10.85
N LYS A 20 -15.90 0.95 -11.12
CA LYS A 20 -17.22 0.37 -11.48
C LYS A 20 -17.95 1.14 -12.59
N GLY A 21 -17.21 1.53 -13.62
CA GLY A 21 -17.75 2.25 -14.76
C GLY A 21 -18.02 3.74 -14.57
N LYS A 22 -17.72 4.29 -13.39
CA LYS A 22 -17.86 5.71 -13.08
C LYS A 22 -16.52 6.41 -13.09
N THR A 23 -16.52 7.68 -13.50
CA THR A 23 -15.31 8.52 -13.49
C THR A 23 -15.03 9.06 -12.10
N VAL A 24 -13.85 8.74 -11.58
CA VAL A 24 -13.34 9.25 -10.30
C VAL A 24 -12.56 10.53 -10.54
N THR A 25 -12.83 11.56 -9.75
CA THR A 25 -12.14 12.85 -9.85
C THR A 25 -11.03 13.01 -8.84
N LYS A 26 -11.15 12.41 -7.67
CA LYS A 26 -10.12 12.40 -6.61
C LYS A 26 -10.46 11.35 -5.57
N LEU A 27 -9.48 11.01 -4.74
CA LEU A 27 -9.67 10.18 -3.54
C LEU A 27 -9.26 10.97 -2.30
N GLU A 28 -9.81 10.59 -1.15
CA GLU A 28 -9.36 11.06 0.14
C GLU A 28 -9.14 9.86 1.06
N PHE A 29 -7.93 9.75 1.63
CA PHE A 29 -7.59 8.69 2.57
C PHE A 29 -7.53 9.24 3.98
N GLU A 30 -8.19 8.55 4.91
CA GLU A 30 -8.13 8.83 6.34
C GLU A 30 -7.69 7.57 7.06
N ALA A 31 -6.97 7.73 8.17
CA ALA A 31 -6.44 6.59 8.93
C ALA A 31 -6.46 6.88 10.43
N TYR A 32 -6.62 5.83 11.22
CA TYR A 32 -6.20 5.86 12.62
C TYR A 32 -4.68 5.67 12.66
N GLU A 33 -3.95 6.78 12.70
CA GLU A 33 -2.50 6.78 12.45
C GLU A 33 -1.72 5.84 13.37
N THR A 34 -1.96 5.90 14.69
CA THR A 34 -1.24 5.06 15.65
C THR A 34 -1.50 3.57 15.41
N MET A 35 -2.77 3.20 15.19
CA MET A 35 -3.15 1.81 14.92
C MET A 35 -2.65 1.36 13.55
N ALA A 36 -2.71 2.24 12.54
CA ALA A 36 -2.22 1.96 11.20
C ALA A 36 -0.71 1.67 11.23
N MET A 37 0.06 2.47 11.95
CA MET A 37 1.51 2.25 12.11
C MET A 37 1.80 0.92 12.79
N ARG A 38 1.09 0.59 13.86
CA ARG A 38 1.26 -0.70 14.55
C ARG A 38 0.95 -1.90 13.64
N GLU A 39 -0.12 -1.81 12.86
CA GLU A 39 -0.48 -2.87 11.92
C GLU A 39 0.55 -3.01 10.80
N MET A 40 1.08 -1.91 10.28
CA MET A 40 2.13 -1.95 9.27
C MET A 40 3.43 -2.56 9.83
N GLU A 41 3.81 -2.22 11.05
CA GLU A 41 4.95 -2.82 11.74
C GLU A 41 4.77 -4.32 11.93
N LYS A 42 3.58 -4.75 12.31
CA LYS A 42 3.21 -6.15 12.47
C LYS A 42 3.30 -6.91 11.14
N ILE A 43 2.80 -6.33 10.07
CA ILE A 43 2.89 -6.91 8.73
C ILE A 43 4.36 -7.09 8.32
N ALA A 44 5.18 -6.07 8.55
CA ALA A 44 6.61 -6.14 8.25
C ALA A 44 7.30 -7.26 9.04
N ALA A 45 7.02 -7.37 10.34
CA ALA A 45 7.56 -8.45 11.17
C ALA A 45 7.14 -9.83 10.66
N GLN A 46 5.90 -10.00 10.26
CA GLN A 46 5.39 -11.25 9.70
C GLN A 46 6.09 -11.59 8.39
N ALA A 47 6.35 -10.60 7.54
CA ALA A 47 7.07 -10.81 6.29
C ALA A 47 8.52 -11.25 6.53
N PHE A 48 9.20 -10.66 7.50
CA PHE A 48 10.55 -11.10 7.90
C PHE A 48 10.57 -12.54 8.42
N ASP A 49 9.52 -12.98 9.10
CA ASP A 49 9.41 -14.35 9.58
C ASP A 49 9.16 -15.35 8.46
N LYS A 50 8.45 -14.95 7.40
CA LYS A 50 8.04 -15.84 6.32
C LYS A 50 9.08 -15.98 5.22
N TRP A 51 9.88 -14.96 4.96
CA TRP A 51 10.84 -14.94 3.84
C TRP A 51 12.19 -14.41 4.27
N PRO A 52 13.29 -14.88 3.62
CA PRO A 52 14.63 -14.38 3.89
C PRO A 52 14.87 -13.06 3.19
N ILE A 53 14.28 -12.01 3.72
CA ILE A 53 14.38 -10.65 3.19
C ILE A 53 15.26 -9.79 4.08
N GLN A 54 15.77 -8.68 3.54
CA GLN A 54 16.77 -7.85 4.20
C GLN A 54 16.22 -6.52 4.66
N LYS A 55 15.32 -5.91 3.88
CA LYS A 55 14.80 -4.59 4.19
C LYS A 55 13.38 -4.42 3.63
N ILE A 56 12.55 -3.70 4.40
CA ILE A 56 11.18 -3.37 4.00
C ILE A 56 10.99 -1.88 4.18
N LEU A 57 10.35 -1.24 3.20
CA LEU A 57 9.80 0.09 3.30
C LEU A 57 8.31 0.01 3.03
N ILE A 58 7.50 0.57 3.91
CA ILE A 58 6.05 0.72 3.69
C ILE A 58 5.71 2.19 3.94
N HIS A 59 5.13 2.85 2.95
CA HIS A 59 4.69 4.23 3.08
C HIS A 59 3.29 4.39 2.52
N HIS A 60 2.38 4.95 3.31
CA HIS A 60 1.02 5.25 2.88
C HIS A 60 0.70 6.71 3.19
N ARG A 61 0.16 7.42 2.20
CA ARG A 61 -0.27 8.81 2.35
C ARG A 61 -1.71 8.88 2.84
N THR A 62 -2.01 9.95 3.57
CA THR A 62 -3.38 10.33 3.95
C THR A 62 -3.71 11.68 3.31
N GLY A 63 -4.98 12.07 3.37
CA GLY A 63 -5.45 13.31 2.79
C GLY A 63 -5.98 13.14 1.37
N VAL A 64 -6.15 14.27 0.69
CA VAL A 64 -6.69 14.28 -0.66
C VAL A 64 -5.60 13.99 -1.68
N LEU A 65 -5.86 13.04 -2.57
CA LEU A 65 -4.97 12.68 -3.67
C LEU A 65 -5.68 12.84 -5.00
N GLN A 66 -4.95 13.40 -5.95
CA GLN A 66 -5.42 13.59 -7.33
C GLN A 66 -5.14 12.34 -8.16
N ILE A 67 -5.79 12.26 -9.33
CA ILE A 67 -5.58 11.18 -10.29
C ILE A 67 -4.09 11.08 -10.65
N GLY A 68 -3.55 9.86 -10.63
CA GLY A 68 -2.15 9.59 -10.94
C GLY A 68 -1.18 9.74 -9.78
N GLU A 69 -1.61 10.32 -8.66
CA GLU A 69 -0.77 10.37 -7.46
C GLU A 69 -0.63 9.00 -6.81
N MET A 70 0.38 8.85 -5.95
CA MET A 70 0.76 7.56 -5.37
C MET A 70 0.39 7.51 -3.89
N PRO A 71 -0.72 6.84 -3.50
CA PRO A 71 -1.09 6.69 -2.10
C PRO A 71 -0.21 5.74 -1.32
N VAL A 72 0.36 4.72 -1.97
CA VAL A 72 1.13 3.70 -1.27
C VAL A 72 2.37 3.30 -2.06
N ILE A 73 3.47 3.13 -1.33
CA ILE A 73 4.73 2.59 -1.86
C ILE A 73 5.21 1.51 -0.90
N ILE A 74 5.51 0.33 -1.45
CA ILE A 74 6.10 -0.78 -0.70
C ILE A 74 7.35 -1.22 -1.43
N ALA A 75 8.47 -1.32 -0.73
CA ALA A 75 9.71 -1.82 -1.30
C ALA A 75 10.28 -2.91 -0.42
N VAL A 76 10.77 -3.98 -1.03
CA VAL A 76 11.38 -5.11 -0.34
C VAL A 76 12.70 -5.46 -1.01
N ALA A 77 13.77 -5.51 -0.22
CA ALA A 77 15.09 -5.94 -0.66
C ALA A 77 15.38 -7.35 -0.15
N ALA A 78 15.91 -8.21 -1.01
CA ALA A 78 16.30 -9.57 -0.69
C ALA A 78 17.50 -10.01 -1.52
N ALA A 79 18.18 -11.08 -1.09
CA ALA A 79 19.27 -11.65 -1.88
C ALA A 79 18.77 -12.20 -3.22
N HIS A 80 17.56 -12.75 -3.25
CA HIS A 80 16.93 -13.34 -4.43
C HIS A 80 15.55 -12.77 -4.68
N ARG A 81 15.21 -12.58 -5.97
CA ARG A 81 13.98 -11.92 -6.40
C ARG A 81 12.70 -12.61 -5.95
N ALA A 82 12.68 -13.93 -5.86
CA ALA A 82 11.46 -14.67 -5.47
C ALA A 82 10.96 -14.22 -4.10
N ALA A 83 11.85 -14.14 -3.10
CA ALA A 83 11.49 -13.67 -1.77
C ALA A 83 11.03 -12.22 -1.78
N ALA A 84 11.66 -11.36 -2.58
CA ALA A 84 11.28 -9.97 -2.71
C ALA A 84 9.87 -9.83 -3.30
N PHE A 85 9.55 -10.56 -4.36
CA PHE A 85 8.22 -10.56 -4.98
C PHE A 85 7.14 -11.07 -4.01
N ASP A 86 7.39 -12.22 -3.39
CA ASP A 86 6.41 -12.86 -2.51
C ASP A 86 6.13 -11.99 -1.28
N ALA A 87 7.16 -11.44 -0.66
CA ALA A 87 7.01 -10.57 0.51
C ALA A 87 6.29 -9.27 0.15
N CYS A 88 6.64 -8.65 -0.96
CA CYS A 88 5.99 -7.42 -1.40
C CYS A 88 4.49 -7.63 -1.64
N ARG A 89 4.12 -8.71 -2.32
CA ARG A 89 2.72 -9.08 -2.54
C ARG A 89 1.98 -9.34 -1.24
N TYR A 90 2.58 -10.09 -0.33
CA TYR A 90 2.00 -10.36 0.99
C TYR A 90 1.71 -9.06 1.74
N ILE A 91 2.67 -8.13 1.73
CA ILE A 91 2.55 -6.87 2.43
C ILE A 91 1.37 -6.05 1.90
N ILE A 92 1.27 -5.86 0.58
CA ILE A 92 0.16 -5.06 0.02
C ILE A 92 -1.19 -5.75 0.22
N ASP A 93 -1.28 -7.06 0.04
CA ASP A 93 -2.54 -7.79 0.22
C ASP A 93 -3.00 -7.71 1.67
N THR A 94 -2.10 -7.90 2.63
CA THR A 94 -2.44 -7.86 4.05
C THR A 94 -2.75 -6.44 4.51
N LEU A 95 -2.02 -5.45 4.02
CA LEU A 95 -2.28 -4.04 4.31
C LEU A 95 -3.71 -3.66 3.97
N LYS A 96 -4.18 -4.07 2.80
CA LYS A 96 -5.55 -3.80 2.35
C LYS A 96 -6.63 -4.47 3.21
N GLU A 97 -6.29 -5.55 3.89
CA GLU A 97 -7.23 -6.28 4.74
C GLU A 97 -7.26 -5.78 6.18
N THR A 98 -6.12 -5.39 6.74
CA THR A 98 -5.97 -5.22 8.19
C THR A 98 -5.66 -3.80 8.65
N VAL A 99 -5.06 -2.97 7.81
CA VAL A 99 -4.67 -1.61 8.22
C VAL A 99 -5.88 -0.69 8.20
N PRO A 100 -6.18 0.03 9.31
CA PRO A 100 -7.37 0.88 9.41
C PRO A 100 -7.20 2.20 8.64
N ILE A 101 -7.34 2.10 7.34
CA ILE A 101 -7.32 3.21 6.39
C ILE A 101 -8.63 3.21 5.62
N TRP A 102 -9.31 4.36 5.58
CA TRP A 102 -10.54 4.54 4.83
C TRP A 102 -10.27 5.35 3.57
N LYS A 103 -11.03 5.02 2.52
CA LYS A 103 -10.93 5.68 1.23
C LYS A 103 -12.30 6.27 0.86
N LYS A 104 -12.34 7.58 0.61
CA LYS A 104 -13.48 8.25 0.00
C LYS A 104 -13.19 8.44 -1.48
N GLU A 105 -14.09 7.95 -2.33
CA GLU A 105 -14.00 8.14 -3.78
C GLU A 105 -15.01 9.21 -4.19
N PHE A 106 -14.52 10.26 -4.85
CA PHE A 106 -15.35 11.35 -5.35
C PHE A 106 -15.56 11.17 -6.85
N PHE A 107 -16.81 11.16 -7.28
CA PHE A 107 -17.17 10.88 -8.67
C PHE A 107 -17.62 12.15 -9.39
N GLU A 108 -17.50 12.13 -10.72
CA GLU A 108 -17.88 13.23 -11.59
C GLU A 108 -19.35 13.62 -11.43
N ASP A 109 -20.24 12.67 -11.17
CA ASP A 109 -21.67 12.89 -10.97
C ASP A 109 -22.02 13.45 -9.57
N GLY A 110 -21.04 13.70 -8.72
CA GLY A 110 -21.24 14.24 -7.37
C GLY A 110 -21.40 13.19 -6.28
N GLU A 111 -21.49 11.91 -6.62
CA GLU A 111 -21.54 10.84 -5.61
C GLU A 111 -20.21 10.72 -4.87
N VAL A 112 -20.28 10.26 -3.62
CA VAL A 112 -19.11 9.96 -2.79
C VAL A 112 -19.32 8.58 -2.18
N TRP A 113 -18.36 7.69 -2.43
CA TRP A 113 -18.35 6.35 -1.82
C TRP A 113 -17.24 6.26 -0.78
N VAL A 114 -17.51 5.54 0.30
CA VAL A 114 -16.55 5.30 1.37
C VAL A 114 -16.29 3.80 1.48
N ALA A 115 -15.01 3.42 1.41
CA ALA A 115 -14.57 2.04 1.61
C ALA A 115 -13.69 1.95 2.86
N ALA A 116 -13.83 0.84 3.61
CA ALA A 116 -13.11 0.63 4.87
C ALA A 116 -11.62 0.34 4.67
N HIS A 117 -11.22 -0.09 3.47
CA HIS A 117 -9.82 -0.40 3.15
C HIS A 117 -9.47 0.16 1.77
N PRO A 118 -8.20 0.53 1.55
CA PRO A 118 -7.75 1.07 0.27
C PRO A 118 -7.81 0.08 -0.87
#